data_75420c0e330cef234ed97ff51cddf5b8
#
_entry.id   75420c0e330cef234ed97ff51cddf5b8
#
_cell.length_a   1.000
_cell.length_b   1.000
_cell.length_c   1.000
_cell.angle_alpha   90.00
_cell.angle_beta   90.00
_cell.angle_gamma   90.00
#
_symmetry.space_group_name_H-M   'P 1'
#
loop_
_entity.id
_entity.type
_entity.pdbx_description
1 polymer ?
#
loop_
_entity_poly.entity_id
_entity_poly.type
_entity_poly.pdbx_seq_one_letter_code
_entity_poly.pdbx_strand_id
1 'polypeptide(L)'
;MLDATSLSPLLDSWFCKCLPVFTIVVCIQVPISELEGKYVGLCFVVGGYGPVDEFTAVLAKIYEKLKEVGEKFEVVAVSLDSDESSFNESFAKMPWLAIPQGDKICEKLVRYFELRSLPTLVLIGTDGKTLNTNVADIIEDHGFEAWEGFPFSSEKLEILAEKAKAKAASQTLESLLISGDLDFVIGKDGTKVLLLHFLYGSPLLSLQKTSYITALSIMFILR
;
A
#
# COMPACT_ATOMS: atom_id res chain seq x y z
N MET A 1 12.29 -7.44 -31.62
CA MET A 1 12.73 -7.45 -30.22
C MET A 1 12.60 -6.02 -29.75
N LEU A 2 11.52 -5.68 -29.05
CA LEU A 2 11.41 -4.38 -28.40
C LEU A 2 12.35 -4.45 -27.18
N ASP A 3 13.28 -3.50 -27.16
CA ASP A 3 14.26 -3.40 -26.09
C ASP A 3 13.52 -3.19 -24.77
N ALA A 4 13.63 -4.13 -23.82
CA ALA A 4 12.89 -4.18 -22.56
C ALA A 4 13.22 -3.00 -21.61
N THR A 5 13.86 -1.95 -22.10
CA THR A 5 14.51 -0.93 -21.29
C THR A 5 13.89 0.46 -21.34
N SER A 6 12.83 0.70 -22.15
CA SER A 6 12.18 2.01 -22.16
C SER A 6 10.69 1.90 -22.41
N LEU A 7 9.90 2.45 -21.50
CA LEU A 7 8.43 2.59 -21.63
C LEU A 7 8.02 3.74 -22.56
N SER A 8 8.97 4.58 -22.95
CA SER A 8 8.72 5.74 -23.80
C SER A 8 7.91 5.45 -25.08
N PRO A 9 8.14 4.31 -25.80
CA PRO A 9 7.33 3.99 -26.97
C PRO A 9 5.91 3.48 -26.65
N LEU A 10 5.63 3.12 -25.39
CA LEU A 10 4.32 2.59 -25.00
C LEU A 10 3.37 3.68 -24.50
N LEU A 11 3.89 4.85 -24.15
CA LEU A 11 3.16 5.93 -23.49
C LEU A 11 2.96 7.15 -24.41
N ASP A 12 2.60 6.96 -25.68
CA ASP A 12 2.25 8.06 -26.59
C ASP A 12 0.89 8.72 -26.26
N SER A 13 0.39 8.50 -25.04
CA SER A 13 -0.96 8.91 -24.61
C SER A 13 -0.95 10.05 -23.61
N TRP A 14 -2.05 10.76 -23.54
CA TRP A 14 -2.37 11.77 -22.54
C TRP A 14 -2.85 11.08 -21.27
N PHE A 15 -2.49 11.63 -20.10
CA PHE A 15 -3.01 11.18 -18.81
C PHE A 15 -4.19 12.04 -18.38
N CYS A 16 -5.11 11.46 -17.61
CA CYS A 16 -6.18 12.19 -16.95
C CYS A 16 -5.80 12.54 -15.53
N LYS A 17 -6.11 13.77 -15.10
CA LYS A 17 -6.08 14.19 -13.71
C LYS A 17 -7.49 14.61 -13.31
N CYS A 18 -8.03 13.97 -12.28
CA CYS A 18 -9.29 14.41 -11.68
C CYS A 18 -9.05 15.57 -10.71
N LEU A 19 -9.73 16.68 -10.95
CA LEU A 19 -9.80 17.77 -9.99
C LEU A 19 -11.23 17.82 -9.45
N PRO A 20 -11.43 17.69 -8.12
CA PRO A 20 -12.74 17.92 -7.53
C PRO A 20 -13.04 19.40 -7.59
N VAL A 21 -13.92 19.82 -8.50
CA VAL A 21 -14.43 21.18 -8.59
C VAL A 21 -15.89 21.16 -8.15
N PHE A 22 -16.13 21.44 -6.88
CA PHE A 22 -17.45 21.42 -6.24
C PHE A 22 -18.13 20.04 -6.29
N THR A 23 -19.05 19.81 -7.21
CA THR A 23 -19.81 18.55 -7.35
C THR A 23 -19.50 17.83 -8.66
N ILE A 24 -18.56 18.32 -9.45
CA ILE A 24 -18.23 17.79 -10.77
C ILE A 24 -16.77 17.33 -10.78
N VAL A 25 -16.51 16.12 -11.22
CA VAL A 25 -15.16 15.63 -11.48
C VAL A 25 -14.75 16.09 -12.89
N VAL A 26 -13.79 16.99 -12.96
CA VAL A 26 -13.23 17.46 -14.24
C VAL A 26 -11.93 16.71 -14.52
N CYS A 27 -11.91 15.91 -15.59
CA CYS A 27 -10.70 15.28 -16.07
C CYS A 27 -9.93 16.26 -16.97
N ILE A 28 -8.71 16.60 -16.55
CA ILE A 28 -7.77 17.40 -17.33
C ILE A 28 -6.78 16.46 -17.99
N GLN A 29 -6.54 16.65 -19.28
CA GLN A 29 -5.50 15.93 -20.00
C GLN A 29 -4.13 16.53 -19.66
N VAL A 30 -3.21 15.66 -19.25
CA VAL A 30 -1.84 16.01 -18.86
C VAL A 30 -0.87 15.36 -19.84
N PRO A 31 0.06 16.12 -20.45
CA PRO A 31 1.01 15.55 -21.39
C PRO A 31 2.05 14.67 -20.66
N ILE A 32 2.56 13.67 -21.38
CA ILE A 32 3.56 12.73 -20.86
C ILE A 32 4.85 13.42 -20.38
N SER A 33 5.18 14.56 -20.98
CA SER A 33 6.35 15.38 -20.60
C SER A 33 6.34 15.82 -19.13
N GLU A 34 5.18 15.82 -18.49
CA GLU A 34 5.07 16.08 -17.04
C GLU A 34 5.66 14.96 -16.17
N LEU A 35 5.87 13.78 -16.74
CA LEU A 35 6.49 12.65 -16.05
C LEU A 35 8.00 12.59 -16.25
N GLU A 36 8.55 13.38 -17.17
CA GLU A 36 9.97 13.38 -17.44
C GLU A 36 10.80 13.78 -16.20
N GLY A 37 11.84 13.00 -15.93
CA GLY A 37 12.72 13.21 -14.79
C GLY A 37 12.10 12.94 -13.42
N LYS A 38 10.91 12.30 -13.40
CA LYS A 38 10.28 11.81 -12.18
C LYS A 38 10.36 10.28 -12.09
N TYR A 39 10.31 9.77 -10.88
CA TYR A 39 9.96 8.36 -10.65
C TYR A 39 8.47 8.20 -10.91
N VAL A 40 8.08 7.16 -11.64
CA VAL A 40 6.67 6.91 -11.98
C VAL A 40 6.24 5.57 -11.44
N GLY A 41 5.21 5.57 -10.59
CA GLY A 41 4.54 4.36 -10.13
C GLY A 41 3.35 4.03 -11.01
N LEU A 42 3.40 2.97 -11.82
CA LEU A 42 2.23 2.46 -12.53
C LEU A 42 1.42 1.59 -11.57
N CYS A 43 0.27 2.08 -11.17
CA CYS A 43 -0.61 1.43 -10.20
C CYS A 43 -1.78 0.76 -10.93
N PHE A 44 -1.77 -0.58 -11.01
CA PHE A 44 -2.83 -1.37 -11.62
C PHE A 44 -3.94 -1.61 -10.60
N VAL A 45 -5.14 -1.17 -10.94
CA VAL A 45 -6.29 -1.13 -10.03
C VAL A 45 -7.57 -1.59 -10.71
N VAL A 46 -8.53 -2.05 -9.90
CA VAL A 46 -9.92 -2.28 -10.29
C VAL A 46 -10.82 -1.75 -9.18
N GLY A 47 -11.87 -1.03 -9.53
CA GLY A 47 -12.80 -0.45 -8.59
C GLY A 47 -13.67 -1.49 -7.87
N GLY A 48 -14.07 -1.17 -6.63
CA GLY A 48 -14.92 -2.04 -5.84
C GLY A 48 -14.29 -3.32 -5.30
N TYR A 49 -12.97 -3.46 -5.44
CA TYR A 49 -12.23 -4.57 -4.86
C TYR A 49 -11.52 -4.12 -3.58
N GLY A 50 -12.00 -4.59 -2.43
CA GLY A 50 -11.56 -4.15 -1.10
C GLY A 50 -10.04 -4.08 -0.90
N PRO A 51 -9.25 -5.10 -1.28
CA PRO A 51 -7.79 -5.05 -1.18
C PRO A 51 -7.16 -3.90 -1.97
N VAL A 52 -7.72 -3.52 -3.13
CA VAL A 52 -7.26 -2.37 -3.92
C VAL A 52 -7.61 -1.06 -3.21
N ASP A 53 -8.79 -0.95 -2.62
CA ASP A 53 -9.23 0.25 -1.90
C ASP A 53 -8.35 0.48 -0.65
N GLU A 54 -8.02 -0.56 0.11
CA GLU A 54 -7.11 -0.49 1.26
C GLU A 54 -5.70 -0.09 0.84
N PHE A 55 -5.18 -0.73 -0.20
CA PHE A 55 -3.86 -0.43 -0.75
C PHE A 55 -3.75 1.02 -1.24
N THR A 56 -4.72 1.49 -2.02
CA THR A 56 -4.72 2.86 -2.56
C THR A 56 -4.80 3.92 -1.46
N ALA A 57 -5.49 3.64 -0.35
CA ALA A 57 -5.52 4.52 0.80
C ALA A 57 -4.16 4.65 1.51
N VAL A 58 -3.38 3.55 1.59
CA VAL A 58 -2.01 3.57 2.12
C VAL A 58 -1.07 4.28 1.15
N LEU A 59 -1.16 3.94 -0.14
CA LEU A 59 -0.35 4.55 -1.20
C LEU A 59 -0.57 6.07 -1.28
N ALA A 60 -1.79 6.56 -1.06
CA ALA A 60 -2.07 7.99 -1.05
C ALA A 60 -1.29 8.72 0.06
N LYS A 61 -1.22 8.14 1.26
CA LYS A 61 -0.42 8.71 2.36
C LYS A 61 1.09 8.71 2.04
N ILE A 62 1.58 7.64 1.42
CA ILE A 62 2.98 7.53 0.98
C ILE A 62 3.28 8.58 -0.10
N TYR A 63 2.38 8.74 -1.06
CA TYR A 63 2.51 9.71 -2.14
C TYR A 63 2.57 11.16 -1.61
N GLU A 64 1.69 11.52 -0.69
CA GLU A 64 1.72 12.82 -0.02
C GLU A 64 3.03 13.02 0.74
N LYS A 65 3.47 11.97 1.47
CA LYS A 65 4.72 12.04 2.24
C LYS A 65 5.95 12.23 1.36
N LEU A 66 6.05 11.50 0.26
CA LEU A 66 7.14 11.64 -0.70
C LEU A 66 7.16 13.04 -1.33
N LYS A 67 6.00 13.63 -1.60
CA LYS A 67 5.90 15.01 -2.06
C LYS A 67 6.33 16.04 -0.99
N GLU A 68 5.95 15.83 0.27
CA GLU A 68 6.38 16.69 1.40
C GLU A 68 7.91 16.72 1.54
N VAL A 69 8.57 15.58 1.39
CA VAL A 69 10.05 15.50 1.47
C VAL A 69 10.75 15.92 0.18
N GLY A 70 9.99 16.33 -0.84
CA GLY A 70 10.53 16.89 -2.09
C GLY A 70 10.95 15.84 -3.12
N GLU A 71 10.56 14.60 -2.97
CA GLU A 71 10.83 13.55 -3.95
C GLU A 71 10.02 13.78 -5.24
N LYS A 72 10.67 13.60 -6.37
CA LYS A 72 10.05 13.70 -7.70
C LYS A 72 9.36 12.39 -8.05
N PHE A 73 8.25 12.12 -7.40
CA PHE A 73 7.46 10.91 -7.59
C PHE A 73 6.06 11.26 -8.11
N GLU A 74 5.60 10.50 -9.09
CA GLU A 74 4.23 10.57 -9.59
C GLU A 74 3.63 9.18 -9.71
N VAL A 75 2.33 9.06 -9.47
CA VAL A 75 1.60 7.82 -9.65
C VAL A 75 0.67 7.96 -10.85
N VAL A 76 0.58 6.90 -11.64
CA VAL A 76 -0.36 6.79 -12.76
C VAL A 76 -1.20 5.54 -12.56
N ALA A 77 -2.49 5.71 -12.32
CA ALA A 77 -3.43 4.60 -12.24
C ALA A 77 -3.67 3.99 -13.63
N VAL A 78 -3.56 2.68 -13.71
CA VAL A 78 -3.91 1.86 -14.86
C VAL A 78 -5.15 1.06 -14.47
N SER A 79 -6.32 1.59 -14.83
CA SER A 79 -7.58 0.94 -14.47
C SER A 79 -7.85 -0.26 -15.36
N LEU A 80 -8.34 -1.32 -14.74
CA LEU A 80 -8.86 -2.53 -15.38
C LEU A 80 -10.39 -2.62 -15.27
N ASP A 81 -11.04 -1.51 -14.91
CA ASP A 81 -12.49 -1.41 -14.87
C ASP A 81 -13.09 -1.61 -16.26
N SER A 82 -14.20 -2.34 -16.33
CA SER A 82 -14.90 -2.62 -17.58
C SER A 82 -15.78 -1.46 -18.06
N ASP A 83 -16.13 -0.54 -17.15
CA ASP A 83 -17.03 0.58 -17.42
C ASP A 83 -16.52 1.90 -16.82
N GLU A 84 -16.95 3.00 -17.46
CA GLU A 84 -16.54 4.35 -17.12
C GLU A 84 -17.07 4.81 -15.74
N SER A 85 -18.20 4.30 -15.29
CA SER A 85 -18.81 4.69 -14.01
C SER A 85 -17.94 4.18 -12.84
N SER A 86 -17.60 2.89 -12.89
CA SER A 86 -16.71 2.25 -11.87
C SER A 86 -15.33 2.91 -11.85
N PHE A 87 -14.77 3.21 -13.03
CA PHE A 87 -13.52 3.96 -13.13
C PHE A 87 -13.62 5.33 -12.45
N ASN A 88 -14.62 6.13 -12.79
CA ASN A 88 -14.77 7.49 -12.25
C ASN A 88 -14.97 7.48 -10.74
N GLU A 89 -15.75 6.54 -10.21
CA GLU A 89 -15.98 6.41 -8.76
C GLU A 89 -14.69 6.09 -8.00
N SER A 90 -13.89 5.17 -8.52
CA SER A 90 -12.63 4.77 -7.91
C SER A 90 -11.57 5.85 -8.05
N PHE A 91 -11.45 6.44 -9.24
CA PHE A 91 -10.44 7.45 -9.55
C PHE A 91 -10.69 8.77 -8.81
N ALA A 92 -11.94 9.13 -8.53
CA ALA A 92 -12.27 10.34 -7.74
C ALA A 92 -11.63 10.34 -6.34
N LYS A 93 -11.26 9.18 -5.80
CA LYS A 93 -10.61 9.01 -4.50
C LYS A 93 -9.08 9.07 -4.57
N MET A 94 -8.52 9.11 -5.78
CA MET A 94 -7.07 9.03 -6.01
C MET A 94 -6.48 10.41 -6.30
N PRO A 95 -5.38 10.83 -5.62
CA PRO A 95 -4.80 12.17 -5.78
C PRO A 95 -3.84 12.32 -6.97
N TRP A 96 -3.68 11.28 -7.80
CA TRP A 96 -2.68 11.18 -8.86
C TRP A 96 -3.28 11.15 -10.26
N LEU A 97 -2.46 10.83 -11.25
CA LEU A 97 -2.86 10.73 -12.66
C LEU A 97 -3.46 9.36 -12.97
N ALA A 98 -4.22 9.26 -14.05
CA ALA A 98 -4.67 7.96 -14.58
C ALA A 98 -4.57 7.93 -16.11
N ILE A 99 -4.45 6.72 -16.65
CA ILE A 99 -4.67 6.48 -18.07
C ILE A 99 -6.19 6.52 -18.33
N PRO A 100 -6.67 7.19 -19.40
CA PRO A 100 -8.09 7.22 -19.73
C PRO A 100 -8.68 5.81 -19.82
N GLN A 101 -9.89 5.63 -19.28
CA GLN A 101 -10.60 4.36 -19.32
C GLN A 101 -10.83 3.91 -20.78
N GLY A 102 -10.62 2.62 -21.04
CA GLY A 102 -10.78 2.03 -22.37
C GLY A 102 -9.62 2.30 -23.34
N ASP A 103 -8.55 2.98 -22.90
CA ASP A 103 -7.36 3.12 -23.73
C ASP A 103 -6.66 1.75 -23.87
N LYS A 104 -6.33 1.42 -25.13
CA LYS A 104 -5.64 0.16 -25.48
C LYS A 104 -4.28 0.00 -24.82
N ILE A 105 -3.72 1.09 -24.29
CA ILE A 105 -2.44 1.07 -23.57
C ILE A 105 -2.54 0.29 -22.26
N CYS A 106 -3.70 0.33 -21.60
CA CYS A 106 -3.92 -0.46 -20.37
C CYS A 106 -3.71 -1.96 -20.65
N GLU A 107 -4.31 -2.49 -21.70
CA GLU A 107 -4.10 -3.90 -22.09
C GLU A 107 -2.67 -4.22 -22.50
N LYS A 108 -1.97 -3.28 -23.15
CA LYS A 108 -0.56 -3.46 -23.52
C LYS A 108 0.32 -3.54 -22.28
N LEU A 109 0.09 -2.66 -21.30
CA LEU A 109 0.84 -2.64 -20.03
C LEU A 109 0.59 -3.90 -19.21
N VAL A 110 -0.65 -4.39 -19.13
CA VAL A 110 -1.00 -5.66 -18.48
C VAL A 110 -0.20 -6.83 -19.07
N ARG A 111 -0.13 -6.91 -20.40
CA ARG A 111 0.63 -7.96 -21.09
C ARG A 111 2.13 -7.78 -20.95
N TYR A 112 2.62 -6.55 -21.01
CA TYR A 112 4.04 -6.24 -20.90
C TYR A 112 4.61 -6.61 -19.52
N PHE A 113 3.88 -6.30 -18.46
CA PHE A 113 4.28 -6.63 -17.08
C PHE A 113 3.81 -8.01 -16.63
N GLU A 114 3.16 -8.78 -17.50
CA GLU A 114 2.63 -10.12 -17.17
C GLU A 114 1.82 -10.11 -15.86
N LEU A 115 0.91 -9.14 -15.73
CA LEU A 115 0.15 -8.90 -14.51
C LEU A 115 -0.54 -10.16 -14.01
N ARG A 116 -0.32 -10.53 -12.72
CA ARG A 116 -0.85 -11.78 -12.13
C ARG A 116 -1.80 -11.53 -10.96
N SER A 117 -1.69 -10.39 -10.31
CA SER A 117 -2.45 -10.04 -9.11
C SER A 117 -2.80 -8.57 -9.08
N LEU A 118 -3.77 -8.21 -8.24
CA LEU A 118 -4.15 -6.83 -7.92
C LEU A 118 -4.23 -6.69 -6.38
N PRO A 119 -3.80 -5.55 -5.85
CA PRO A 119 -3.14 -4.43 -6.53
C PRO A 119 -1.73 -4.79 -7.02
N THR A 120 -1.22 -4.10 -8.03
CA THR A 120 0.19 -4.18 -8.45
C THR A 120 0.70 -2.76 -8.65
N LEU A 121 1.91 -2.48 -8.17
CA LEU A 121 2.60 -1.21 -8.35
C LEU A 121 3.99 -1.44 -8.93
N VAL A 122 4.21 -0.96 -10.14
CA VAL A 122 5.48 -1.03 -10.83
C VAL A 122 6.18 0.32 -10.77
N LEU A 123 7.39 0.38 -10.24
CA LEU A 123 8.19 1.60 -10.20
C LEU A 123 9.12 1.70 -11.41
N ILE A 124 9.05 2.86 -12.05
CA ILE A 124 9.87 3.26 -13.19
C ILE A 124 10.80 4.39 -12.73
N GLY A 125 12.05 4.28 -13.12
CA GLY A 125 13.07 5.28 -12.83
C GLY A 125 12.97 6.52 -13.70
N THR A 126 13.73 7.54 -13.34
CA THR A 126 13.83 8.81 -14.07
C THR A 126 14.42 8.67 -15.49
N ASP A 127 15.03 7.53 -15.77
CA ASP A 127 15.55 7.14 -17.09
C ASP A 127 14.53 6.34 -17.93
N GLY A 128 13.31 6.15 -17.42
CA GLY A 128 12.25 5.39 -18.07
C GLY A 128 12.38 3.86 -17.94
N LYS A 129 13.36 3.36 -17.17
CA LYS A 129 13.54 1.92 -16.96
C LYS A 129 12.76 1.43 -15.75
N THR A 130 12.28 0.20 -15.82
CA THR A 130 11.65 -0.46 -14.68
C THR A 130 12.70 -0.72 -13.58
N LEU A 131 12.45 -0.19 -12.39
CA LEU A 131 13.29 -0.39 -11.21
C LEU A 131 12.79 -1.56 -10.36
N ASN A 132 11.50 -1.61 -10.12
CA ASN A 132 10.90 -2.63 -9.27
C ASN A 132 9.46 -2.93 -9.74
N THR A 133 9.10 -4.19 -9.85
CA THR A 133 7.77 -4.64 -10.29
C THR A 133 6.85 -5.05 -9.14
N ASN A 134 7.39 -5.16 -7.90
CA ASN A 134 6.69 -5.70 -6.74
C ASN A 134 6.63 -4.69 -5.59
N VAL A 135 6.46 -3.40 -5.91
CA VAL A 135 6.37 -2.35 -4.86
C VAL A 135 5.09 -2.49 -4.04
N ALA A 136 4.03 -3.08 -4.60
CA ALA A 136 2.80 -3.34 -3.87
C ALA A 136 3.05 -4.26 -2.67
N ASP A 137 3.78 -5.36 -2.85
CA ASP A 137 4.11 -6.30 -1.77
C ASP A 137 4.90 -5.60 -0.65
N ILE A 138 5.83 -4.70 -1.01
CA ILE A 138 6.61 -3.93 -0.04
C ILE A 138 5.71 -2.99 0.78
N ILE A 139 4.72 -2.37 0.14
CA ILE A 139 3.76 -1.49 0.81
C ILE A 139 2.81 -2.31 1.69
N GLU A 140 2.39 -3.49 1.27
CA GLU A 140 1.55 -4.39 2.07
C GLU A 140 2.29 -4.86 3.33
N ASP A 141 3.57 -5.23 3.20
CA ASP A 141 4.40 -5.71 4.31
C ASP A 141 4.75 -4.62 5.33
N HIS A 142 5.02 -3.40 4.88
CA HIS A 142 5.53 -2.31 5.72
C HIS A 142 4.50 -1.19 5.97
N GLY A 143 3.36 -1.21 5.28
CA GLY A 143 2.33 -0.19 5.39
C GLY A 143 2.86 1.20 5.05
N PHE A 144 2.46 2.20 5.82
CA PHE A 144 2.90 3.57 5.60
C PHE A 144 4.42 3.74 5.69
N GLU A 145 5.12 2.97 6.52
CA GLU A 145 6.58 3.07 6.71
C GLU A 145 7.38 2.72 5.44
N ALA A 146 6.74 2.08 4.44
CA ALA A 146 7.35 1.77 3.15
C ALA A 146 7.95 2.99 2.42
N TRP A 147 7.45 4.23 2.69
CA TRP A 147 7.98 5.46 2.10
C TRP A 147 9.47 5.67 2.36
N GLU A 148 10.00 5.17 3.49
CA GLU A 148 11.43 5.25 3.83
C GLU A 148 12.32 4.40 2.92
N GLY A 149 11.74 3.37 2.31
CA GLY A 149 12.39 2.50 1.33
C GLY A 149 12.54 3.12 -0.05
N PHE A 150 11.90 4.26 -0.32
CA PHE A 150 11.94 4.91 -1.64
C PHE A 150 13.39 5.29 -2.05
N PRO A 151 13.82 5.07 -3.31
CA PRO A 151 13.10 4.52 -4.47
C PRO A 151 13.12 2.98 -4.57
N PHE A 152 13.01 2.27 -3.47
CA PHE A 152 12.92 0.80 -3.35
C PHE A 152 14.12 0.07 -3.95
N SER A 153 15.30 0.67 -3.84
CA SER A 153 16.57 0.00 -4.17
C SER A 153 16.89 -1.09 -3.15
N SER A 154 17.69 -2.09 -3.55
CA SER A 154 18.06 -3.21 -2.66
C SER A 154 18.63 -2.73 -1.31
N GLU A 155 19.51 -1.71 -1.34
CA GLU A 155 20.10 -1.13 -0.13
C GLU A 155 19.05 -0.49 0.79
N LYS A 156 18.09 0.26 0.22
CA LYS A 156 17.01 0.88 0.99
C LYS A 156 16.06 -0.16 1.58
N LEU A 157 15.78 -1.23 0.84
CA LEU A 157 14.93 -2.32 1.29
C LEU A 157 15.59 -3.12 2.42
N GLU A 158 16.91 -3.33 2.39
CA GLU A 158 17.65 -3.95 3.49
C GLU A 158 17.54 -3.12 4.77
N ILE A 159 17.73 -1.80 4.67
CA ILE A 159 17.59 -0.88 5.82
C ILE A 159 16.16 -0.92 6.37
N LEU A 160 15.14 -0.93 5.50
CA LEU A 160 13.74 -1.01 5.89
C LEU A 160 13.44 -2.34 6.62
N ALA A 161 13.94 -3.45 6.09
CA ALA A 161 13.80 -4.77 6.69
C ALA A 161 14.49 -4.88 8.06
N GLU A 162 15.69 -4.30 8.22
CA GLU A 162 16.39 -4.26 9.51
C GLU A 162 15.64 -3.42 10.55
N LYS A 163 15.10 -2.27 10.15
CA LYS A 163 14.25 -1.45 11.02
C LYS A 163 12.99 -2.21 11.48
N ALA A 164 12.33 -2.91 10.56
CA ALA A 164 11.16 -3.72 10.89
C ALA A 164 11.50 -4.84 11.87
N LYS A 165 12.64 -5.54 11.69
CA LYS A 165 13.14 -6.55 12.63
C LYS A 165 13.46 -5.96 14.00
N ALA A 166 14.14 -4.81 14.06
CA ALA A 166 14.46 -4.13 15.29
C ALA A 166 13.20 -3.71 16.05
N LYS A 167 12.20 -3.18 15.33
CA LYS A 167 10.89 -2.80 15.88
C LYS A 167 10.17 -4.03 16.44
N ALA A 168 10.12 -5.13 15.69
CA ALA A 168 9.52 -6.38 16.15
C ALA A 168 10.23 -6.96 17.37
N ALA A 169 11.57 -6.92 17.41
CA ALA A 169 12.36 -7.40 18.55
C ALA A 169 12.18 -6.55 19.81
N SER A 170 11.86 -5.25 19.67
CA SER A 170 11.60 -4.34 20.80
C SER A 170 10.15 -4.39 21.28
N GLN A 171 9.24 -5.02 20.54
CA GLN A 171 7.85 -5.16 20.94
C GLN A 171 7.71 -6.15 22.10
N THR A 172 7.16 -5.67 23.21
CA THR A 172 6.76 -6.51 24.35
C THR A 172 5.28 -6.84 24.24
N LEU A 173 4.88 -7.95 24.89
CA LEU A 173 3.46 -8.33 24.96
C LEU A 173 2.61 -7.18 25.52
N GLU A 174 3.17 -6.41 26.42
CA GLU A 174 2.57 -5.23 27.03
C GLU A 174 2.34 -4.12 26.00
N SER A 175 3.35 -3.81 25.17
CA SER A 175 3.23 -2.78 24.13
C SER A 175 2.26 -3.16 23.00
N LEU A 176 2.04 -4.47 22.77
CA LEU A 176 1.10 -4.97 21.77
C LEU A 176 -0.35 -5.00 22.27
N LEU A 177 -0.56 -5.26 23.56
CA LEU A 177 -1.88 -5.47 24.14
C LEU A 177 -2.46 -4.22 24.82
N ILE A 178 -1.61 -3.26 25.21
CA ILE A 178 -2.03 -2.01 25.82
C ILE A 178 -2.03 -0.92 24.75
N SER A 179 -3.22 -0.60 24.23
CA SER A 179 -3.41 0.46 23.25
C SER A 179 -4.40 1.48 23.78
N GLY A 180 -3.91 2.64 24.23
CA GLY A 180 -4.73 3.72 24.75
C GLY A 180 -5.56 3.32 25.97
N ASP A 181 -6.88 3.45 25.89
CA ASP A 181 -7.81 3.16 27.00
C ASP A 181 -8.16 1.65 27.16
N LEU A 182 -7.60 0.79 26.29
CA LEU A 182 -7.84 -0.65 26.32
C LEU A 182 -6.72 -1.38 27.06
N ASP A 183 -6.84 -1.43 28.36
CA ASP A 183 -5.91 -2.12 29.27
C ASP A 183 -6.47 -3.43 29.84
N PHE A 184 -7.56 -3.95 29.25
CA PHE A 184 -8.24 -5.15 29.73
C PHE A 184 -8.57 -6.14 28.61
N VAL A 185 -8.72 -7.41 28.98
CA VAL A 185 -9.28 -8.49 28.15
C VAL A 185 -10.61 -8.97 28.74
N ILE A 186 -11.47 -9.48 27.88
CA ILE A 186 -12.78 -10.03 28.31
C ILE A 186 -12.67 -11.55 28.38
N GLY A 187 -12.92 -12.12 29.56
CA GLY A 187 -13.03 -13.55 29.76
C GLY A 187 -14.27 -14.17 29.09
N LYS A 188 -14.31 -15.52 28.99
CA LYS A 188 -15.47 -16.26 28.43
C LYS A 188 -16.78 -16.00 29.19
N ASP A 189 -16.67 -15.61 30.45
CA ASP A 189 -17.78 -15.27 31.35
C ASP A 189 -18.17 -13.77 31.28
N GLY A 190 -17.55 -12.99 30.38
CA GLY A 190 -17.77 -11.56 30.24
C GLY A 190 -17.04 -10.69 31.26
N THR A 191 -16.23 -11.27 32.15
CA THR A 191 -15.45 -10.50 33.12
C THR A 191 -14.30 -9.74 32.43
N LYS A 192 -14.11 -8.47 32.82
CA LYS A 192 -12.97 -7.64 32.41
C LYS A 192 -11.78 -7.94 33.30
N VAL A 193 -10.66 -8.36 32.72
CA VAL A 193 -9.40 -8.60 33.42
C VAL A 193 -8.37 -7.60 32.92
N LEU A 194 -7.84 -6.77 33.81
CA LEU A 194 -6.78 -5.81 33.50
C LEU A 194 -5.54 -6.55 33.02
N LEU A 195 -4.99 -6.11 31.87
CA LEU A 195 -3.80 -6.71 31.24
C LEU A 195 -2.58 -6.64 32.17
N LEU A 196 -2.39 -5.54 32.90
CA LEU A 196 -1.34 -5.40 33.89
C LEU A 196 -1.45 -6.45 35.00
N HIS A 197 -2.66 -6.79 35.44
CA HIS A 197 -2.86 -7.83 36.44
C HIS A 197 -2.57 -9.23 35.92
N PHE A 198 -2.78 -9.45 34.62
CA PHE A 198 -2.45 -10.69 33.93
C PHE A 198 -0.94 -10.86 33.71
N LEU A 199 -0.23 -9.76 33.38
CA LEU A 199 1.22 -9.79 33.12
C LEU A 199 2.08 -9.83 34.41
N TYR A 200 1.65 -9.14 35.45
CA TYR A 200 2.40 -8.99 36.73
C TYR A 200 1.71 -9.60 37.95
N GLY A 201 0.56 -10.21 37.78
CA GLY A 201 -0.30 -10.65 38.88
C GLY A 201 0.21 -11.82 39.68
N SER A 202 -0.07 -11.75 40.95
CA SER A 202 0.20 -12.60 42.12
C SER A 202 0.46 -14.09 41.88
N PRO A 203 1.36 -14.71 42.67
CA PRO A 203 1.77 -16.12 42.51
C PRO A 203 0.66 -17.16 42.76
N LEU A 204 -0.53 -16.76 43.19
CA LEU A 204 -1.67 -17.66 43.43
C LEU A 204 -2.46 -18.08 42.14
N LEU A 205 -2.18 -17.48 41.00
CA LEU A 205 -2.86 -17.77 39.71
C LEU A 205 -2.01 -18.56 38.72
N SER A 206 -0.91 -19.17 39.14
CA SER A 206 0.01 -19.90 38.25
C SER A 206 -0.62 -21.10 37.55
N LEU A 207 -1.66 -21.69 38.11
CA LEU A 207 -2.37 -22.86 37.51
C LEU A 207 -3.40 -22.49 36.45
N GLN A 208 -3.88 -21.25 36.38
CA GLN A 208 -4.78 -20.79 35.34
C GLN A 208 -4.05 -20.15 34.13
N LYS A 209 -2.80 -19.67 34.32
CA LYS A 209 -2.01 -19.06 33.22
C LYS A 209 -1.77 -19.98 32.03
N THR A 210 -1.56 -21.27 32.25
CA THR A 210 -1.26 -22.24 31.21
C THR A 210 -2.44 -22.44 30.25
N SER A 211 -3.67 -22.38 30.76
CA SER A 211 -4.88 -22.58 29.93
C SER A 211 -5.19 -21.37 29.04
N TYR A 212 -4.86 -20.15 29.50
CA TYR A 212 -5.13 -18.92 28.74
C TYR A 212 -4.09 -18.61 27.66
N ILE A 213 -2.82 -18.93 27.92
CA ILE A 213 -1.72 -18.77 26.95
C ILE A 213 -1.95 -19.71 25.76
N THR A 214 -2.42 -20.95 26.01
CA THR A 214 -2.75 -21.90 24.94
C THR A 214 -3.93 -21.42 24.09
N ALA A 215 -4.93 -20.78 24.68
CA ALA A 215 -6.09 -20.23 23.95
C ALA A 215 -5.71 -19.01 23.08
N LEU A 216 -4.83 -18.14 23.53
CA LEU A 216 -4.31 -17.01 22.77
C LEU A 216 -3.40 -17.45 21.61
N SER A 217 -2.55 -18.47 21.82
CA SER A 217 -1.71 -19.03 20.76
C SER A 217 -2.54 -19.68 19.64
N ILE A 218 -3.66 -20.33 19.98
CA ILE A 218 -4.56 -20.94 18.99
C ILE A 218 -5.33 -19.86 18.21
N MET A 219 -5.64 -18.74 18.80
CA MET A 219 -6.35 -17.63 18.13
C MET A 219 -5.43 -16.85 17.14
N PHE A 220 -4.10 -16.89 17.35
CA PHE A 220 -3.13 -16.24 16.46
C PHE A 220 -2.71 -17.12 15.27
N ILE A 221 -2.97 -18.44 15.33
CA ILE A 221 -2.64 -19.40 14.25
C ILE A 221 -3.80 -19.56 13.24
N LEU A 222 -5.00 -19.03 13.57
CA LEU A 222 -6.22 -19.17 12.73
C LEU A 222 -6.63 -17.86 12.04
N ARG A 223 -5.69 -16.93 11.84
CA ARG A 223 -5.92 -15.74 11.00
C ARG A 223 -4.95 -15.70 9.86
#